data_c6fb69d7e52027a833f40995a5fdc051
#
_entry.id   c6fb69d7e52027a833f40995a5fdc051
#
_cell.length_a   1.000
_cell.length_b   1.000
_cell.length_c   1.000
_cell.angle_alpha   90.00
_cell.angle_beta   90.00
_cell.angle_gamma   90.00
#
_symmetry.space_group_name_H-M   'P 1'
#
loop_
_entity.id
_entity.type
_entity.pdbx_description
1 polymer ?
#
loop_
_entity_poly.entity_id
_entity_poly.type
_entity_poly.pdbx_seq_one_letter_code
_entity_poly.pdbx_strand_id
1 'polypeptide(L)'
;MCTTETPSLQQLTKLTILPSRSSQLSTPLTFLDKIDHIEINDTSERNGVVFYRIAVFLKHNTSHIPTIKSTAVSDQPDYQIERRFTDFANLRYNVWMYAQRQHDDGRRCKYCGEFMSYIVHSLSQPRALIKLATGVHTRKKLLTSFCNAFIIKALARKEHFRSLCTGYQTIPHIMEDFFRQVE
;
A
#
# COMPACT_ATOMS: atom_id res chain seq x y z
N MET A 1 -33.72 52.51 -37.30
CA MET A 1 -33.63 52.07 -35.90
C MET A 1 -32.99 50.66 -35.92
N CYS A 2 -31.72 50.57 -35.62
CA CYS A 2 -31.03 49.29 -35.50
C CYS A 2 -31.07 48.87 -34.03
N THR A 3 -31.75 47.79 -33.73
CA THR A 3 -31.74 47.15 -32.41
C THR A 3 -30.52 46.24 -32.29
N THR A 4 -29.56 46.64 -31.48
CA THR A 4 -28.40 45.81 -31.11
C THR A 4 -28.84 44.83 -30.02
N GLU A 5 -29.05 43.54 -30.39
CA GLU A 5 -29.21 42.46 -29.42
C GLU A 5 -27.84 42.10 -28.83
N THR A 6 -27.69 42.29 -27.54
CA THR A 6 -26.52 41.82 -26.80
C THR A 6 -26.63 40.30 -26.57
N PRO A 7 -25.63 39.52 -26.90
CA PRO A 7 -25.69 38.09 -26.68
C PRO A 7 -25.69 37.79 -25.17
N SER A 8 -26.71 37.07 -24.69
CA SER A 8 -26.82 36.56 -23.33
C SER A 8 -25.73 35.55 -23.08
N LEU A 9 -24.86 35.84 -22.08
CA LEU A 9 -23.89 34.89 -21.57
C LEU A 9 -24.62 33.72 -20.91
N GLN A 10 -24.50 32.53 -21.56
CA GLN A 10 -24.99 31.30 -20.96
C GLN A 10 -24.17 31.00 -19.69
N GLN A 11 -24.86 30.88 -18.56
CA GLN A 11 -24.24 30.41 -17.33
C GLN A 11 -23.65 29.00 -17.53
N LEU A 12 -22.33 28.88 -17.42
CA LEU A 12 -21.64 27.60 -17.42
C LEU A 12 -22.11 26.80 -16.21
N THR A 13 -22.82 25.70 -16.46
CA THR A 13 -23.18 24.73 -15.44
C THR A 13 -21.91 24.17 -14.79
N LYS A 14 -21.90 24.16 -13.47
CA LYS A 14 -20.77 23.67 -12.68
C LYS A 14 -20.47 22.20 -13.05
N LEU A 15 -19.43 21.99 -13.84
CA LEU A 15 -18.98 20.64 -14.21
C LEU A 15 -18.41 19.95 -12.97
N THR A 16 -19.11 18.94 -12.47
CA THR A 16 -18.57 18.05 -11.43
C THR A 16 -17.63 17.06 -12.11
N ILE A 17 -16.32 17.33 -12.02
CA ILE A 17 -15.29 16.43 -12.53
C ILE A 17 -15.20 15.25 -11.56
N LEU A 18 -15.75 14.11 -11.93
CA LEU A 18 -15.53 12.84 -11.22
C LEU A 18 -14.13 12.33 -11.58
N PRO A 19 -13.28 12.00 -10.58
CA PRO A 19 -11.97 11.44 -10.86
C PRO A 19 -12.11 10.14 -11.65
N SER A 20 -11.29 9.98 -12.68
CA SER A 20 -11.26 8.73 -13.45
C SER A 20 -10.81 7.56 -12.55
N ARG A 21 -11.21 6.33 -12.89
CA ARG A 21 -10.73 5.12 -12.20
C ARG A 21 -9.20 5.05 -12.14
N SER A 22 -8.54 5.55 -13.17
CA SER A 22 -7.08 5.65 -13.22
C SER A 22 -6.52 6.63 -12.18
N SER A 23 -7.19 7.77 -11.97
CA SER A 23 -6.79 8.77 -10.96
C SER A 23 -6.98 8.27 -9.54
N GLN A 24 -8.04 7.51 -9.27
CA GLN A 24 -8.30 6.91 -7.95
C GLN A 24 -7.20 5.93 -7.54
N LEU A 25 -6.69 5.14 -8.48
CA LEU A 25 -5.59 4.21 -8.22
C LEU A 25 -4.21 4.86 -8.14
N SER A 26 -4.03 6.05 -8.71
CA SER A 26 -2.71 6.70 -8.73
C SER A 26 -2.24 7.09 -7.33
N THR A 27 -3.15 7.53 -6.47
CA THR A 27 -2.81 7.99 -5.10
C THR A 27 -2.22 6.89 -4.22
N PRO A 28 -2.88 5.73 -4.00
CA PRO A 28 -2.34 4.67 -3.15
C PRO A 28 -1.04 4.07 -3.69
N LEU A 29 -0.92 3.97 -5.01
CA LEU A 29 0.30 3.45 -5.61
C LEU A 29 1.46 4.44 -5.54
N THR A 30 1.18 5.74 -5.70
CA THR A 30 2.19 6.79 -5.49
C THR A 30 2.64 6.81 -4.03
N PHE A 31 1.74 6.58 -3.09
CA PHE A 31 2.10 6.44 -1.68
C PHE A 31 3.02 5.24 -1.46
N LEU A 32 2.64 4.06 -1.91
CA LEU A 32 3.42 2.83 -1.76
C LEU A 32 4.78 2.92 -2.47
N ASP A 33 4.84 3.57 -3.63
CA ASP A 33 6.10 3.75 -4.39
C ASP A 33 7.09 4.68 -3.67
N LYS A 34 6.61 5.57 -2.81
CA LYS A 34 7.50 6.38 -1.97
C LYS A 34 8.18 5.58 -0.87
N ILE A 35 7.65 4.44 -0.47
CA ILE A 35 8.26 3.58 0.55
C ILE A 35 9.48 2.90 -0.07
N ASP A 36 10.63 3.09 0.56
CA ASP A 36 11.86 2.38 0.22
C ASP A 36 11.83 0.99 0.85
N HIS A 37 11.73 0.95 2.16
CA HIS A 37 11.61 -0.29 2.92
C HIS A 37 10.91 -0.06 4.27
N ILE A 38 10.60 -1.17 4.91
CA ILE A 38 9.97 -1.23 6.22
C ILE A 38 10.83 -2.09 7.14
N GLU A 39 10.97 -1.65 8.39
CA GLU A 39 11.58 -2.42 9.47
C GLU A 39 10.64 -2.53 10.67
N ILE A 40 10.71 -3.66 11.36
CA ILE A 40 9.99 -3.90 12.62
C ILE A 40 11.01 -4.39 13.65
N ASN A 41 11.68 -3.45 14.30
CA ASN A 41 12.76 -3.73 15.22
C ASN A 41 12.32 -3.63 16.70
N ASP A 42 11.17 -3.02 16.96
CA ASP A 42 10.70 -2.74 18.30
C ASP A 42 9.24 -3.13 18.53
N THR A 43 8.88 -3.30 19.78
CA THR A 43 7.52 -3.62 20.23
C THR A 43 7.20 -2.87 21.51
N SER A 44 5.95 -2.48 21.68
CA SER A 44 5.40 -2.00 22.95
C SER A 44 4.33 -2.96 23.44
N GLU A 45 4.14 -3.04 24.74
CA GLU A 45 3.08 -3.84 25.34
C GLU A 45 2.15 -2.93 26.15
N ARG A 46 0.84 -3.09 25.91
CA ARG A 46 -0.20 -2.35 26.64
C ARG A 46 -1.35 -3.30 26.96
N ASN A 47 -1.67 -3.41 28.24
CA ASN A 47 -2.74 -4.28 28.75
C ASN A 47 -2.62 -5.74 28.26
N GLY A 48 -1.41 -6.31 28.27
CA GLY A 48 -1.15 -7.67 27.78
C GLY A 48 -1.20 -7.84 26.27
N VAL A 49 -1.33 -6.73 25.51
CA VAL A 49 -1.34 -6.74 24.06
C VAL A 49 -0.03 -6.19 23.51
N VAL A 50 0.64 -7.00 22.67
CA VAL A 50 1.87 -6.62 21.99
C VAL A 50 1.55 -5.86 20.72
N PHE A 51 2.11 -4.66 20.59
CA PHE A 51 2.10 -3.81 19.40
C PHE A 51 3.48 -3.83 18.76
N TYR A 52 3.52 -4.04 17.47
CA TYR A 52 4.73 -4.00 16.64
C TYR A 52 4.89 -2.60 16.08
N ARG A 53 6.05 -1.99 16.32
CA ARG A 53 6.39 -0.66 15.80
C ARG A 53 6.96 -0.83 14.41
N ILE A 54 6.21 -0.36 13.42
CA ILE A 54 6.59 -0.36 12.01
C ILE A 54 7.33 0.95 11.73
N ALA A 55 8.61 0.87 11.46
CA ALA A 55 9.44 1.97 10.99
C ALA A 55 9.36 2.02 9.46
N VAL A 56 8.91 3.13 8.90
CA VAL A 56 8.76 3.34 7.47
C VAL A 56 9.85 4.28 7.00
N PHE A 57 10.61 3.83 6.00
CA PHE A 57 11.67 4.58 5.34
C PHE A 57 11.20 4.94 3.94
N LEU A 58 11.28 6.23 3.59
CA LEU A 58 10.87 6.74 2.30
C LEU A 58 12.07 6.88 1.35
N LYS A 59 11.81 6.75 0.07
CA LYS A 59 12.78 7.06 -0.98
C LYS A 59 13.05 8.57 -1.00
N HIS A 60 14.22 8.98 -0.58
CA HIS A 60 14.64 10.35 -0.72
C HIS A 60 15.22 10.56 -2.13
N ASN A 61 14.59 11.39 -2.92
CA ASN A 61 15.20 11.85 -4.19
C ASN A 61 16.43 12.69 -3.83
N THR A 62 17.62 12.14 -4.04
CA THR A 62 18.85 12.92 -4.00
C THR A 62 18.75 14.00 -5.06
N SER A 63 18.56 15.25 -4.61
CA SER A 63 18.65 16.40 -5.48
C SER A 63 20.03 16.39 -6.16
N HIS A 64 20.08 16.46 -7.48
CA HIS A 64 21.32 16.52 -8.26
C HIS A 64 22.09 17.84 -8.08
N ILE A 65 21.80 18.63 -7.05
CA ILE A 65 22.58 19.78 -6.69
C ILE A 65 23.79 19.25 -5.88
N PRO A 66 25.01 19.38 -6.36
CA PRO A 66 26.20 18.95 -5.62
C PRO A 66 26.40 19.85 -4.41
N THR A 67 25.73 19.56 -3.34
CA THR A 67 26.01 20.13 -2.04
C THR A 67 27.06 19.24 -1.37
N ILE A 68 28.17 19.82 -0.97
CA ILE A 68 29.36 19.18 -0.36
C ILE A 68 29.05 18.59 1.03
N LYS A 69 27.86 18.07 1.27
CA LYS A 69 27.51 17.36 2.51
C LYS A 69 27.07 15.97 2.17
N SER A 70 27.91 15.01 2.58
CA SER A 70 27.65 13.61 2.75
C SER A 70 26.15 13.33 2.88
N THR A 71 25.57 12.64 1.88
CA THR A 71 24.31 11.93 2.01
C THR A 71 24.54 10.73 2.93
N ALA A 72 24.63 10.99 4.23
CA ALA A 72 24.39 9.94 5.20
C ALA A 72 22.94 9.49 4.95
N VAL A 73 22.78 8.26 4.47
CA VAL A 73 21.48 7.57 4.50
C VAL A 73 20.98 7.74 5.93
N SER A 74 19.86 8.41 6.10
CA SER A 74 19.31 8.64 7.44
C SER A 74 18.97 7.27 8.02
N ASP A 75 19.68 6.86 9.07
CA ASP A 75 19.36 5.65 9.85
C ASP A 75 18.04 5.79 10.62
N GLN A 76 17.38 6.94 10.51
CA GLN A 76 16.12 7.20 11.20
C GLN A 76 14.95 7.04 10.23
N PRO A 77 13.88 6.36 10.66
CA PRO A 77 12.66 6.24 9.86
C PRO A 77 11.97 7.59 9.69
N ASP A 78 11.36 7.81 8.55
CA ASP A 78 10.58 9.03 8.27
C ASP A 78 9.35 9.13 9.18
N TYR A 79 8.73 8.01 9.48
CA TYR A 79 7.66 7.92 10.47
C TYR A 79 7.52 6.50 11.03
N GLN A 80 6.76 6.38 12.11
CA GLN A 80 6.48 5.11 12.75
C GLN A 80 4.99 4.95 13.02
N ILE A 81 4.49 3.72 12.86
CA ILE A 81 3.12 3.35 13.20
C ILE A 81 3.13 2.07 14.04
N GLU A 82 2.10 1.88 14.84
CA GLU A 82 1.97 0.68 15.66
C GLU A 82 0.80 -0.18 15.18
N ARG A 83 1.03 -1.49 15.08
CA ARG A 83 0.01 -2.48 14.68
C ARG A 83 0.13 -3.73 15.53
N ARG A 84 -1.00 -4.34 15.86
CA ARG A 84 -1.04 -5.65 16.55
C ARG A 84 -0.80 -6.76 15.54
N PHE A 85 -0.38 -7.93 16.01
CA PHE A 85 -0.23 -9.10 15.14
C PHE A 85 -1.51 -9.42 14.35
N THR A 86 -2.68 -9.24 14.98
CA THR A 86 -3.98 -9.43 14.33
C THR A 86 -4.21 -8.49 13.16
N ASP A 87 -3.66 -7.27 13.19
CA ASP A 87 -3.84 -6.29 12.13
C ASP A 87 -3.10 -6.73 10.86
N PHE A 88 -1.91 -7.34 11.00
CA PHE A 88 -1.20 -7.98 9.88
C PHE A 88 -1.96 -9.21 9.34
N ALA A 89 -2.56 -10.01 10.21
CA ALA A 89 -3.37 -11.15 9.79
C ALA A 89 -4.61 -10.68 9.02
N ASN A 90 -5.23 -9.58 9.45
CA ASN A 90 -6.35 -8.96 8.75
C ASN A 90 -5.93 -8.37 7.39
N LEU A 91 -4.79 -7.69 7.33
CA LEU A 91 -4.21 -7.22 6.05
C LEU A 91 -4.05 -8.39 5.07
N ARG A 92 -3.40 -9.48 5.53
CA ARG A 92 -3.23 -10.70 4.73
C ARG A 92 -4.57 -11.27 4.24
N TYR A 93 -5.56 -11.36 5.14
CA TYR A 93 -6.89 -11.89 4.82
C TYR A 93 -7.62 -11.00 3.81
N ASN A 94 -7.61 -9.69 3.98
CA ASN A 94 -8.26 -8.75 3.08
C ASN A 94 -7.63 -8.82 1.67
N VAL A 95 -6.31 -8.83 1.57
CA VAL A 95 -5.61 -9.00 0.29
C VAL A 95 -5.97 -10.33 -0.35
N TRP A 96 -6.01 -11.42 0.42
CA TRP A 96 -6.42 -12.73 -0.07
C TRP A 96 -7.85 -12.72 -0.60
N MET A 97 -8.79 -12.12 0.13
CA MET A 97 -10.21 -12.00 -0.27
C MET A 97 -10.37 -11.33 -1.63
N TYR A 98 -9.65 -10.24 -1.89
CA TYR A 98 -9.75 -9.53 -3.17
C TYR A 98 -8.95 -10.21 -4.29
N ALA A 99 -7.81 -10.83 -3.98
CA ALA A 99 -7.00 -11.54 -4.96
C ALA A 99 -7.61 -12.85 -5.45
N GLN A 100 -8.45 -13.51 -4.63
CA GLN A 100 -9.09 -14.78 -4.99
C GLN A 100 -10.36 -14.61 -5.82
N ARG A 101 -10.98 -13.41 -5.86
CA ARG A 101 -12.21 -13.18 -6.61
C ARG A 101 -12.03 -13.54 -8.08
N GLN A 102 -13.05 -14.12 -8.66
CA GLN A 102 -13.05 -14.41 -10.09
C GLN A 102 -12.96 -13.12 -10.89
N HIS A 103 -12.26 -13.18 -11.98
CA HIS A 103 -12.16 -12.12 -12.97
C HIS A 103 -13.22 -12.34 -14.05
N ASP A 104 -13.59 -11.31 -14.78
CA ASP A 104 -14.67 -11.35 -15.77
C ASP A 104 -14.46 -12.44 -16.85
N ASP A 105 -13.21 -12.80 -17.13
CA ASP A 105 -12.82 -13.86 -18.08
C ASP A 105 -12.66 -15.26 -17.43
N GLY A 106 -13.01 -15.41 -16.15
CA GLY A 106 -12.84 -16.65 -15.39
C GLY A 106 -11.39 -17.02 -15.06
N ARG A 107 -10.41 -16.24 -15.54
CA ARG A 107 -8.98 -16.47 -15.31
C ARG A 107 -8.44 -15.45 -14.31
N ARG A 108 -7.56 -15.87 -13.43
CA ARG A 108 -6.85 -14.94 -12.55
C ARG A 108 -5.82 -14.13 -13.33
N CYS A 109 -5.82 -12.83 -13.15
CA CYS A 109 -4.74 -12.01 -13.69
C CYS A 109 -3.42 -12.31 -12.94
N LYS A 110 -2.29 -12.04 -13.59
CA LYS A 110 -0.95 -12.29 -13.02
C LYS A 110 -0.77 -11.55 -11.68
N TYR A 111 -1.24 -10.32 -11.57
CA TYR A 111 -1.17 -9.54 -10.34
C TYR A 111 -1.82 -10.24 -9.14
N CYS A 112 -3.08 -10.66 -9.27
CA CYS A 112 -3.77 -11.40 -8.21
C CYS A 112 -3.16 -12.79 -7.99
N GLY A 113 -2.71 -13.45 -9.06
CA GLY A 113 -2.00 -14.74 -9.00
C GLY A 113 -0.72 -14.67 -8.17
N GLU A 114 0.05 -13.60 -8.26
CA GLU A 114 1.28 -13.42 -7.49
C GLU A 114 1.01 -13.23 -5.99
N PHE A 115 -0.03 -12.46 -5.62
CA PHE A 115 -0.46 -12.37 -4.22
C PHE A 115 -0.95 -13.73 -3.69
N MET A 116 -1.78 -14.43 -4.47
CA MET A 116 -2.29 -15.76 -4.08
C MET A 116 -1.15 -16.75 -3.87
N SER A 117 -0.21 -16.82 -4.82
CA SER A 117 0.96 -17.69 -4.70
C SER A 117 1.78 -17.38 -3.45
N TYR A 118 2.05 -16.11 -3.19
CA TYR A 118 2.80 -15.70 -2.01
C TYR A 118 2.04 -16.04 -0.71
N ILE A 119 0.73 -15.75 -0.64
CA ILE A 119 -0.10 -16.00 0.55
C ILE A 119 -0.20 -17.50 0.86
N VAL A 120 -0.24 -18.35 -0.16
CA VAL A 120 -0.38 -19.81 0.01
C VAL A 120 0.97 -20.45 0.35
N HIS A 121 2.04 -20.10 -0.36
CA HIS A 121 3.29 -20.85 -0.32
C HIS A 121 4.38 -20.23 0.57
N SER A 122 4.33 -18.92 0.85
CA SER A 122 5.37 -18.30 1.67
C SER A 122 5.22 -18.68 3.15
N LEU A 123 6.34 -18.95 3.79
CA LEU A 123 6.42 -19.17 5.23
C LEU A 123 6.37 -17.87 6.05
N SER A 124 6.74 -16.74 5.43
CA SER A 124 6.72 -15.41 6.05
C SER A 124 5.32 -14.82 6.08
N GLN A 125 4.36 -15.52 6.73
CA GLN A 125 2.95 -15.10 6.78
C GLN A 125 2.48 -14.94 8.23
N PRO A 126 1.72 -13.87 8.55
CA PRO A 126 1.13 -13.69 9.87
C PRO A 126 -0.06 -14.65 10.09
N ARG A 127 0.24 -15.94 10.26
CA ARG A 127 -0.75 -17.00 10.53
C ARG A 127 -0.94 -17.18 12.04
N ALA A 128 -2.11 -17.66 12.47
CA ALA A 128 -2.40 -17.89 13.88
C ALA A 128 -1.40 -18.82 14.56
N LEU A 129 -0.98 -19.90 13.88
CA LEU A 129 0.03 -20.83 14.40
C LEU A 129 1.39 -20.16 14.67
N ILE A 130 1.80 -19.21 13.83
CA ILE A 130 3.03 -18.44 14.02
C ILE A 130 2.94 -17.62 15.32
N LYS A 131 1.78 -17.03 15.59
CA LYS A 131 1.57 -16.26 16.84
C LYS A 131 1.78 -17.12 18.08
N LEU A 132 1.40 -18.38 18.03
CA LEU A 132 1.50 -19.31 19.17
C LEU A 132 2.88 -19.99 19.24
N ALA A 133 3.45 -20.34 18.09
CA ALA A 133 4.67 -21.18 18.03
C ALA A 133 5.98 -20.39 18.03
N THR A 134 5.96 -19.06 17.90
CA THR A 134 7.20 -18.27 17.77
C THR A 134 7.31 -17.14 18.79
N GLY A 135 8.56 -16.84 19.19
CA GLY A 135 8.87 -15.67 20.01
C GLY A 135 8.72 -14.34 19.28
N VAL A 136 8.68 -13.24 20.03
CA VAL A 136 8.51 -11.88 19.51
C VAL A 136 9.58 -11.53 18.45
N HIS A 137 10.84 -11.92 18.69
CA HIS A 137 11.94 -11.63 17.76
C HIS A 137 11.72 -12.28 16.38
N THR A 138 11.34 -13.55 16.34
CA THR A 138 11.03 -14.25 15.07
C THR A 138 9.84 -13.62 14.37
N ARG A 139 8.81 -13.22 15.13
CA ARG A 139 7.64 -12.54 14.58
C ARG A 139 8.01 -11.19 13.96
N LYS A 140 8.89 -10.40 14.59
CA LYS A 140 9.37 -9.13 14.00
C LYS A 140 10.00 -9.35 12.62
N LYS A 141 10.94 -10.27 12.50
CA LYS A 141 11.59 -10.60 11.21
C LYS A 141 10.58 -11.07 10.15
N LEU A 142 9.65 -11.93 10.55
CA LEU A 142 8.60 -12.42 9.67
C LEU A 142 7.69 -11.29 9.16
N LEU A 143 7.25 -10.40 10.06
CA LEU A 143 6.38 -9.28 9.73
C LEU A 143 7.10 -8.25 8.85
N THR A 144 8.39 -7.98 9.08
CA THR A 144 9.23 -7.16 8.20
C THR A 144 9.26 -7.73 6.78
N SER A 145 9.58 -9.01 6.65
CA SER A 145 9.60 -9.68 5.34
C SER A 145 8.24 -9.68 4.66
N PHE A 146 7.18 -9.91 5.42
CA PHE A 146 5.80 -9.88 4.93
C PHE A 146 5.42 -8.50 4.35
N CYS A 147 5.66 -7.42 5.10
CA CYS A 147 5.32 -6.07 4.66
C CYS A 147 6.07 -5.68 3.39
N ASN A 148 7.39 -5.88 3.37
CA ASN A 148 8.20 -5.54 2.20
C ASN A 148 7.80 -6.35 0.95
N ALA A 149 7.53 -7.64 1.10
CA ALA A 149 7.05 -8.47 0.00
C ALA A 149 5.70 -8.01 -0.55
N PHE A 150 4.79 -7.59 0.32
CA PHE A 150 3.48 -7.07 -0.10
C PHE A 150 3.61 -5.76 -0.87
N ILE A 151 4.47 -4.84 -0.43
CA ILE A 151 4.73 -3.57 -1.13
C ILE A 151 5.33 -3.85 -2.53
N ILE A 152 6.37 -4.70 -2.60
CA ILE A 152 6.98 -5.07 -3.88
C ILE A 152 5.94 -5.64 -4.85
N LYS A 153 5.05 -6.53 -4.37
CA LYS A 153 4.01 -7.13 -5.20
C LYS A 153 2.95 -6.12 -5.65
N ALA A 154 2.56 -5.19 -4.78
CA ALA A 154 1.63 -4.13 -5.14
C ALA A 154 2.19 -3.21 -6.23
N LEU A 155 3.51 -2.99 -6.23
CA LEU A 155 4.22 -2.16 -7.21
C LEU A 155 4.63 -2.90 -8.48
N ALA A 156 4.58 -4.23 -8.51
CA ALA A 156 4.95 -5.07 -9.66
C ALA A 156 3.93 -4.96 -10.82
N ARG A 157 3.76 -3.73 -11.35
CA ARG A 157 2.71 -3.37 -12.32
C ARG A 157 3.10 -3.44 -13.79
N LYS A 158 4.36 -3.58 -14.11
CA LYS A 158 4.91 -3.16 -15.42
C LYS A 158 4.31 -3.80 -16.68
N GLU A 159 3.46 -4.82 -16.56
CA GLU A 159 3.00 -5.56 -17.74
C GLU A 159 1.46 -5.72 -17.90
N HIS A 160 0.62 -5.16 -17.02
CA HIS A 160 -0.79 -5.59 -16.94
C HIS A 160 -1.85 -4.50 -17.04
N PHE A 161 -1.67 -3.54 -17.92
CA PHE A 161 -2.64 -2.45 -18.20
C PHE A 161 -4.04 -2.92 -18.69
N ARG A 162 -4.27 -4.22 -18.87
CA ARG A 162 -5.50 -4.72 -19.50
C ARG A 162 -6.58 -5.29 -18.57
N SER A 163 -6.28 -5.62 -17.32
CA SER A 163 -7.34 -6.13 -16.44
C SER A 163 -7.51 -5.25 -15.20
N LEU A 164 -8.52 -4.39 -15.27
CA LEU A 164 -9.01 -3.61 -14.12
C LEU A 164 -9.80 -4.53 -13.17
N CYS A 165 -9.20 -5.65 -12.72
CA CYS A 165 -9.87 -6.53 -11.78
C CYS A 165 -10.02 -5.86 -10.39
N THR A 166 -11.00 -6.30 -9.62
CA THR A 166 -11.27 -5.76 -8.29
C THR A 166 -10.05 -5.82 -7.37
N GLY A 167 -9.26 -6.92 -7.42
CA GLY A 167 -8.03 -7.04 -6.63
C GLY A 167 -7.01 -5.96 -6.96
N TYR A 168 -6.78 -5.72 -8.25
CA TYR A 168 -5.88 -4.67 -8.71
C TYR A 168 -6.31 -3.25 -8.29
N GLN A 169 -7.62 -3.01 -8.23
CA GLN A 169 -8.16 -1.72 -7.81
C GLN A 169 -8.11 -1.54 -6.28
N THR A 170 -8.38 -2.59 -5.51
CA THR A 170 -8.64 -2.47 -4.07
C THR A 170 -7.40 -2.75 -3.21
N ILE A 171 -6.53 -3.67 -3.62
CA ILE A 171 -5.37 -4.07 -2.80
C ILE A 171 -4.45 -2.89 -2.48
N PRO A 172 -4.11 -1.98 -3.42
CA PRO A 172 -3.28 -0.83 -3.10
C PRO A 172 -3.88 0.09 -2.03
N HIS A 173 -5.20 0.30 -2.03
CA HIS A 173 -5.88 1.09 -1.00
C HIS A 173 -5.81 0.43 0.38
N ILE A 174 -6.08 -0.89 0.46
CA ILE A 174 -5.96 -1.64 1.72
C ILE A 174 -4.55 -1.52 2.30
N MET A 175 -3.54 -1.54 1.44
CA MET A 175 -2.15 -1.40 1.87
C MET A 175 -1.81 0.02 2.27
N GLU A 176 -2.29 1.03 1.54
CA GLU A 176 -2.14 2.43 1.91
C GLU A 176 -2.73 2.68 3.29
N ASP A 177 -3.98 2.25 3.54
CA ASP A 177 -4.66 2.41 4.84
C ASP A 177 -3.89 1.73 5.98
N PHE A 178 -3.24 0.61 5.68
CA PHE A 178 -2.45 -0.11 6.68
C PHE A 178 -1.14 0.60 7.03
N PHE A 179 -0.44 1.17 6.04
CA PHE A 179 0.87 1.80 6.23
C PHE A 179 0.79 3.32 6.45
N ARG A 180 -0.33 3.95 6.19
CA ARG A 180 -0.49 5.39 6.44
C ARG A 180 -0.51 5.69 7.93
N GLN A 181 0.17 6.75 8.32
CA GLN A 181 0.04 7.33 9.65
C GLN A 181 -1.36 7.92 9.79
N VAL A 182 -2.05 7.53 10.86
CA VAL A 182 -3.34 8.15 11.22
C VAL A 182 -3.00 9.40 12.01
N GLU A 183 -3.38 10.56 11.49
CA GLU A 183 -3.30 11.85 12.17
C GLU A 183 -4.26 11.92 13.36
#